data_a91bb2ccaa54bf004bc39dd70818c5ea
#
_entry.id   a91bb2ccaa54bf004bc39dd70818c5ea
#
_cell.length_a   1.000
_cell.length_b   1.000
_cell.length_c   1.000
_cell.angle_alpha   90.00
_cell.angle_beta   90.00
_cell.angle_gamma   90.00
#
_symmetry.space_group_name_H-M   'P 1'
#
loop_
_entity.id
_entity.type
_entity.pdbx_description
1 polymer ?
#
loop_
_entity_poly.entity_id
_entity_poly.type
_entity_poly.pdbx_seq_one_letter_code
_entity_poly.pdbx_strand_id
1 'polypeptide(L)'
;MGTDEVRDPQRGHKLTVFIDTAVIMYAAGDKHSLREPCRTILRQVASGGLEAVTSAEVIQEIFHRFSALRRLSVGAEMARGTLDLFAPVLPVTHAVMLRMPALIERHADLSARDLVHIATCMEEGIHTMITPDKGLARTGEVSVFAPDDREAISSLVRRPSQGGRGGPDR
;
A
#
# COMPACT_ATOMS: atom_id res chain seq x y z
N MET A 1 -9.85 -32.61 12.68
CA MET A 1 -8.76 -32.13 13.55
C MET A 1 -8.11 -30.95 12.85
N GLY A 2 -8.59 -29.73 13.17
CA GLY A 2 -8.05 -28.49 12.65
C GLY A 2 -6.86 -28.08 13.51
N THR A 3 -5.73 -27.87 12.90
CA THR A 3 -4.57 -27.24 13.56
C THR A 3 -4.83 -25.74 13.57
N ASP A 4 -5.24 -25.23 14.74
CA ASP A 4 -5.15 -23.80 15.06
C ASP A 4 -3.68 -23.39 14.99
N GLU A 5 -3.32 -22.69 13.94
CA GLU A 5 -2.01 -22.03 13.84
C GLU A 5 -2.03 -20.82 14.78
N VAL A 6 -1.54 -21.05 16.00
CA VAL A 6 -1.34 -20.02 17.03
C VAL A 6 -0.43 -18.95 16.45
N ARG A 7 -1.00 -17.79 16.14
CA ARG A 7 -0.22 -16.59 15.75
C ARG A 7 0.70 -16.23 16.92
N ASP A 8 2.00 -16.37 16.68
CA ASP A 8 3.06 -15.98 17.61
C ASP A 8 3.03 -14.47 17.86
N PRO A 9 2.75 -13.98 19.10
CA PRO A 9 2.66 -12.54 19.40
C PRO A 9 4.02 -11.85 19.50
N GLN A 10 5.13 -12.54 19.24
CA GLN A 10 6.49 -12.00 19.40
C GLN A 10 7.26 -11.76 18.09
N ARG A 11 6.64 -11.87 16.92
CA ARG A 11 7.25 -11.31 15.70
C ARG A 11 7.22 -9.80 15.83
N GLY A 12 8.38 -9.21 16.08
CA GLY A 12 8.58 -7.75 16.13
C GLY A 12 7.77 -7.09 15.04
N HIS A 13 6.99 -6.05 15.38
CA HIS A 13 6.04 -5.37 14.50
C HIS A 13 6.74 -4.99 13.19
N LYS A 14 6.60 -5.83 12.19
CA LYS A 14 6.99 -5.55 10.83
C LYS A 14 6.13 -4.38 10.37
N LEU A 15 6.76 -3.24 10.11
CA LEU A 15 6.06 -2.08 9.61
C LEU A 15 5.56 -2.39 8.19
N THR A 16 4.30 -2.78 8.09
CA THR A 16 3.63 -3.02 6.81
C THR A 16 3.00 -1.72 6.34
N VAL A 17 3.27 -1.34 5.11
CA VAL A 17 2.82 -0.08 4.52
C VAL A 17 1.76 -0.36 3.46
N PHE A 18 0.66 0.39 3.49
CA PHE A 18 -0.34 0.36 2.42
C PHE A 18 0.08 1.25 1.25
N ILE A 19 0.02 0.74 0.03
CA ILE A 19 0.31 1.48 -1.19
C ILE A 19 -1.00 1.83 -1.89
N ASP A 20 -1.25 3.14 -2.02
CA ASP A 20 -2.42 3.68 -2.69
C ASP A 20 -2.33 3.55 -4.22
N THR A 21 -3.48 3.51 -4.88
CA THR A 21 -3.65 3.46 -6.34
C THR A 21 -2.84 4.54 -7.06
N ALA A 22 -2.82 5.76 -6.52
CA ALA A 22 -2.10 6.88 -7.13
C ALA A 22 -0.60 6.62 -7.27
N VAL A 23 0.04 5.91 -6.33
CA VAL A 23 1.47 5.55 -6.41
C VAL A 23 1.73 4.66 -7.62
N ILE A 24 0.88 3.66 -7.84
CA ILE A 24 0.96 2.72 -8.97
C ILE A 24 0.73 3.47 -10.30
N MET A 25 -0.29 4.33 -10.31
CA MET A 25 -0.65 5.11 -11.49
C MET A 25 0.45 6.09 -11.90
N TYR A 26 1.07 6.82 -10.95
CA TYR A 26 2.18 7.73 -11.26
C TYR A 26 3.44 6.98 -11.70
N ALA A 27 3.74 5.83 -11.10
CA ALA A 27 4.90 5.02 -11.50
C ALA A 27 4.83 4.55 -12.95
N ALA A 28 3.64 4.18 -13.43
CA ALA A 28 3.40 3.67 -14.79
C ALA A 28 3.07 4.77 -15.81
N GLY A 29 2.59 5.92 -15.34
CA GLY A 29 2.07 7.00 -16.17
C GLY A 29 3.11 7.80 -16.94
N ASP A 30 2.65 8.88 -17.57
CA ASP A 30 3.46 9.82 -18.32
C ASP A 30 4.42 10.63 -17.44
N LYS A 31 5.24 11.49 -18.04
CA LYS A 31 6.23 12.31 -17.34
C LYS A 31 5.55 13.22 -16.31
N HIS A 32 5.86 12.97 -15.03
CA HIS A 32 5.36 13.71 -13.87
C HIS A 32 6.44 13.74 -12.78
N SER A 33 6.45 14.75 -11.91
CA SER A 33 7.44 14.87 -10.82
C SER A 33 7.43 13.68 -9.85
N LEU A 34 6.25 13.08 -9.61
CA LEU A 34 6.09 11.91 -8.73
C LEU A 34 6.45 10.57 -9.39
N ARG A 35 6.69 10.52 -10.71
CA ARG A 35 6.94 9.26 -11.42
C ARG A 35 8.15 8.51 -10.86
N GLU A 36 9.29 9.16 -10.74
CA GLU A 36 10.50 8.51 -10.23
C GLU A 36 10.44 8.20 -8.71
N PRO A 37 9.92 9.09 -7.86
CA PRO A 37 9.62 8.71 -6.47
C PRO A 37 8.76 7.45 -6.36
N CYS A 38 7.62 7.39 -7.06
CA CYS A 38 6.73 6.23 -7.04
C CYS A 38 7.41 4.97 -7.59
N ARG A 39 8.17 5.04 -8.68
CA ARG A 39 8.96 3.93 -9.20
C ARG A 39 9.99 3.41 -8.22
N THR A 40 10.63 4.33 -7.49
CA THR A 40 11.61 3.96 -6.46
C THR A 40 10.94 3.18 -5.33
N ILE A 41 9.76 3.61 -4.88
CA ILE A 41 8.97 2.88 -3.87
C ILE A 41 8.63 1.47 -4.36
N LEU A 42 8.08 1.32 -5.58
CA LEU A 42 7.72 0.01 -6.11
C LEU A 42 8.95 -0.90 -6.31
N ARG A 43 10.13 -0.34 -6.67
CA ARG A 43 11.39 -1.10 -6.70
C ARG A 43 11.80 -1.59 -5.30
N GLN A 44 11.61 -0.79 -4.26
CA GLN A 44 11.87 -1.22 -2.88
C GLN A 44 10.91 -2.33 -2.45
N VAL A 45 9.65 -2.28 -2.86
CA VAL A 45 8.69 -3.38 -2.64
C VAL A 45 9.16 -4.64 -3.36
N ALA A 46 9.47 -4.55 -4.66
CA ALA A 46 9.91 -5.67 -5.47
C ALA A 46 11.21 -6.34 -4.95
N SER A 47 12.12 -5.55 -4.37
CA SER A 47 13.37 -6.06 -3.78
C SER A 47 13.24 -6.55 -2.33
N GLY A 48 12.03 -6.43 -1.72
CA GLY A 48 11.80 -6.77 -0.31
C GLY A 48 12.39 -5.75 0.68
N GLY A 49 12.88 -4.61 0.20
CA GLY A 49 13.37 -3.50 1.03
C GLY A 49 12.25 -2.77 1.76
N LEU A 50 11.05 -2.73 1.19
CA LEU A 50 9.86 -2.18 1.80
C LEU A 50 8.78 -3.26 1.88
N GLU A 51 8.31 -3.57 3.11
CA GLU A 51 7.18 -4.47 3.29
C GLU A 51 5.89 -3.71 3.03
N ALA A 52 5.21 -4.05 1.95
CA ALA A 52 4.04 -3.31 1.51
C ALA A 52 2.91 -4.23 1.06
N VAL A 53 1.70 -3.72 1.16
CA VAL A 53 0.47 -4.35 0.71
C VAL A 53 -0.38 -3.35 -0.07
N THR A 54 -1.33 -3.87 -0.81
CA THR A 54 -2.41 -3.10 -1.42
C THR A 54 -3.72 -3.89 -1.35
N SER A 55 -4.83 -3.32 -1.83
CA SER A 55 -6.15 -3.94 -1.69
C SER A 55 -6.82 -4.26 -3.03
N ALA A 56 -7.86 -5.07 -2.98
CA ALA A 56 -8.72 -5.35 -4.13
C ALA A 56 -9.36 -4.08 -4.70
N GLU A 57 -9.63 -3.07 -3.86
CA GLU A 57 -10.15 -1.76 -4.31
C GLU A 57 -9.14 -1.06 -5.23
N VAL A 58 -7.85 -1.11 -4.93
CA VAL A 58 -6.80 -0.55 -5.81
C VAL A 58 -6.84 -1.21 -7.19
N ILE A 59 -7.04 -2.52 -7.26
CA ILE A 59 -7.19 -3.23 -8.55
C ILE A 59 -8.45 -2.77 -9.28
N GLN A 60 -9.57 -2.63 -8.56
CA GLN A 60 -10.82 -2.13 -9.11
C GLN A 60 -10.68 -0.70 -9.66
N GLU A 61 -9.97 0.19 -8.95
CA GLU A 61 -9.73 1.56 -9.39
C GLU A 61 -8.87 1.63 -10.67
N ILE A 62 -7.86 0.75 -10.81
CA ILE A 62 -7.09 0.62 -12.04
C ILE A 62 -8.03 0.30 -13.21
N PHE A 63 -8.87 -0.72 -13.07
CA PHE A 63 -9.83 -1.08 -14.13
C PHE A 63 -10.82 0.04 -14.40
N HIS A 64 -11.37 0.68 -13.37
CA HIS A 64 -12.30 1.79 -13.51
C HIS A 64 -11.69 2.93 -14.32
N ARG A 65 -10.46 3.34 -13.96
CA ARG A 65 -9.72 4.42 -14.65
C ARG A 65 -9.50 4.11 -16.13
N PHE A 66 -8.99 2.91 -16.43
CA PHE A 66 -8.69 2.54 -17.81
C PHE A 66 -9.93 2.20 -18.64
N SER A 67 -11.03 1.79 -18.01
CA SER A 67 -12.34 1.70 -18.66
C SER A 67 -12.83 3.08 -19.14
N ALA A 68 -12.77 4.07 -18.26
CA ALA A 68 -13.15 5.45 -18.59
C ALA A 68 -12.28 6.03 -19.74
N LEU A 69 -11.01 5.66 -19.82
CA LEU A 69 -10.09 6.03 -20.88
C LEU A 69 -10.22 5.16 -22.15
N ARG A 70 -11.11 4.16 -22.18
CA ARG A 70 -11.25 3.15 -23.24
C ARG A 70 -9.94 2.40 -23.56
N ARG A 71 -9.14 2.12 -22.53
CA ARG A 71 -7.83 1.46 -22.62
C ARG A 71 -7.74 0.23 -21.69
N LEU A 72 -8.79 -0.60 -21.68
CA LEU A 72 -8.88 -1.74 -20.76
C LEU A 72 -7.72 -2.73 -20.86
N SER A 73 -7.13 -2.93 -22.04
CA SER A 73 -5.96 -3.83 -22.19
C SER A 73 -4.74 -3.32 -21.37
N VAL A 74 -4.51 -2.02 -21.39
CA VAL A 74 -3.45 -1.39 -20.59
C VAL A 74 -3.76 -1.49 -19.09
N GLY A 75 -5.03 -1.28 -18.72
CA GLY A 75 -5.48 -1.48 -17.35
C GLY A 75 -5.30 -2.92 -16.86
N ALA A 76 -5.60 -3.90 -17.71
CA ALA A 76 -5.43 -5.32 -17.39
C ALA A 76 -3.95 -5.71 -17.20
N GLU A 77 -3.06 -5.15 -18.00
CA GLU A 77 -1.62 -5.35 -17.85
C GLU A 77 -1.10 -4.76 -16.53
N MET A 78 -1.49 -3.52 -16.23
CA MET A 78 -1.14 -2.85 -14.97
C MET A 78 -1.69 -3.61 -13.76
N ALA A 79 -2.95 -4.06 -13.81
CA ALA A 79 -3.57 -4.83 -12.74
C ALA A 79 -2.83 -6.17 -12.50
N ARG A 80 -2.42 -6.89 -13.55
CA ARG A 80 -1.61 -8.11 -13.42
C ARG A 80 -0.29 -7.82 -12.72
N GLY A 81 0.49 -6.83 -13.18
CA GLY A 81 1.74 -6.47 -12.55
C GLY A 81 1.57 -6.06 -11.07
N THR A 82 0.46 -5.39 -10.74
CA THR A 82 0.13 -5.03 -9.35
C THR A 82 -0.21 -6.27 -8.52
N LEU A 83 -1.03 -7.18 -9.04
CA LEU A 83 -1.37 -8.44 -8.38
C LEU A 83 -0.15 -9.32 -8.14
N ASP A 84 0.78 -9.39 -9.10
CA ASP A 84 2.03 -10.14 -8.96
C ASP A 84 2.96 -9.52 -7.89
N LEU A 85 3.05 -8.18 -7.87
CA LEU A 85 3.92 -7.46 -6.92
C LEU A 85 3.42 -7.55 -5.48
N PHE A 86 2.10 -7.52 -5.25
CA PHE A 86 1.47 -7.44 -3.93
C PHE A 86 0.67 -8.70 -3.56
N ALA A 87 1.07 -9.87 -4.06
CA ALA A 87 0.33 -11.11 -3.79
C ALA A 87 0.49 -11.61 -2.34
N PRO A 88 -0.62 -11.92 -1.63
CA PRO A 88 -2.00 -11.62 -1.99
C PRO A 88 -2.39 -10.17 -1.68
N VAL A 89 -3.27 -9.58 -2.49
CA VAL A 89 -3.87 -8.28 -2.17
C VAL A 89 -4.91 -8.43 -1.07
N LEU A 90 -5.10 -7.38 -0.26
CA LEU A 90 -6.07 -7.38 0.83
C LEU A 90 -7.51 -7.36 0.28
N PRO A 91 -8.42 -8.21 0.79
CA PRO A 91 -9.80 -8.21 0.37
C PRO A 91 -10.59 -7.04 0.97
N VAL A 92 -11.58 -6.54 0.22
CA VAL A 92 -12.62 -5.67 0.77
C VAL A 92 -13.73 -6.56 1.35
N THR A 93 -13.67 -6.78 2.65
CA THR A 93 -14.57 -7.70 3.36
C THR A 93 -15.83 -7.04 3.87
N HIS A 94 -16.79 -7.84 4.35
CA HIS A 94 -17.95 -7.33 5.08
C HIS A 94 -17.53 -6.48 6.30
N ALA A 95 -16.51 -6.88 7.04
CA ALA A 95 -15.99 -6.14 8.19
C ALA A 95 -15.43 -4.76 7.79
N VAL A 96 -14.72 -4.67 6.66
CA VAL A 96 -14.29 -3.39 6.08
C VAL A 96 -15.51 -2.50 5.79
N MET A 97 -16.55 -3.05 5.14
CA MET A 97 -17.75 -2.28 4.79
C MET A 97 -18.57 -1.83 6.00
N LEU A 98 -18.55 -2.57 7.10
CA LEU A 98 -19.19 -2.15 8.35
C LEU A 98 -18.58 -0.87 8.96
N ARG A 99 -17.33 -0.55 8.63
CA ARG A 99 -16.68 0.69 9.09
C ARG A 99 -17.10 1.93 8.30
N MET A 100 -17.56 1.73 7.06
CA MET A 100 -17.83 2.81 6.11
C MET A 100 -18.84 3.86 6.59
N PRO A 101 -20.00 3.51 7.19
CA PRO A 101 -20.97 4.53 7.62
C PRO A 101 -20.35 5.56 8.58
N ALA A 102 -19.64 5.10 9.61
CA ALA A 102 -18.99 5.98 10.57
C ALA A 102 -17.83 6.80 9.97
N LEU A 103 -17.09 6.23 9.01
CA LEU A 103 -16.02 6.95 8.30
C LEU A 103 -16.60 8.05 7.40
N ILE A 104 -17.68 7.78 6.68
CA ILE A 104 -18.39 8.77 5.84
C ILE A 104 -18.93 9.93 6.68
N GLU A 105 -19.51 9.65 7.84
CA GLU A 105 -20.01 10.68 8.75
C GLU A 105 -18.89 11.59 9.27
N ARG A 106 -17.71 11.03 9.58
CA ARG A 106 -16.56 11.78 10.11
C ARG A 106 -15.76 12.52 9.04
N HIS A 107 -15.75 12.02 7.83
CA HIS A 107 -14.89 12.48 6.72
C HIS A 107 -15.69 12.69 5.43
N ALA A 108 -16.78 13.47 5.51
CA ALA A 108 -17.71 13.70 4.39
C ALA A 108 -17.08 14.43 3.18
N ASP A 109 -15.88 14.99 3.33
CA ASP A 109 -15.10 15.64 2.28
C ASP A 109 -14.27 14.68 1.44
N LEU A 110 -14.16 13.42 1.87
CA LEU A 110 -13.42 12.39 1.15
C LEU A 110 -14.32 11.52 0.26
N SER A 111 -13.74 10.98 -0.80
CA SER A 111 -14.48 10.02 -1.64
C SER A 111 -14.71 8.69 -0.90
N ALA A 112 -15.78 7.99 -1.28
CA ALA A 112 -16.05 6.66 -0.71
C ALA A 112 -14.89 5.67 -0.95
N ARG A 113 -14.15 5.80 -2.06
CA ARG A 113 -12.99 4.95 -2.38
C ARG A 113 -11.83 5.20 -1.42
N ASP A 114 -11.51 6.48 -1.16
CA ASP A 114 -10.46 6.83 -0.19
C ASP A 114 -10.78 6.25 1.19
N LEU A 115 -12.07 6.30 1.58
CA LEU A 115 -12.52 5.75 2.85
C LEU A 115 -12.48 4.21 2.88
N VAL A 116 -12.67 3.52 1.74
CA VAL A 116 -12.46 2.05 1.66
C VAL A 116 -11.00 1.69 1.90
N HIS A 117 -10.03 2.47 1.39
CA HIS A 117 -8.62 2.26 1.69
C HIS A 117 -8.33 2.42 3.19
N ILE A 118 -8.85 3.49 3.81
CA ILE A 118 -8.75 3.72 5.26
C ILE A 118 -9.39 2.56 6.04
N ALA A 119 -10.63 2.17 5.70
CA ALA A 119 -11.33 1.08 6.36
C ALA A 119 -10.58 -0.26 6.27
N THR A 120 -9.97 -0.54 5.10
CA THR A 120 -9.14 -1.72 4.90
C THR A 120 -7.89 -1.68 5.78
N CYS A 121 -7.20 -0.55 5.83
CA CYS A 121 -6.05 -0.38 6.72
C CYS A 121 -6.43 -0.60 8.19
N MET A 122 -7.54 -0.01 8.64
CA MET A 122 -8.02 -0.17 10.03
C MET A 122 -8.35 -1.63 10.35
N GLU A 123 -8.98 -2.36 9.42
CA GLU A 123 -9.36 -3.77 9.64
C GLU A 123 -8.12 -4.67 9.73
N GLU A 124 -7.11 -4.41 8.92
CA GLU A 124 -5.87 -5.18 8.85
C GLU A 124 -4.79 -4.71 9.85
N GLY A 125 -5.08 -3.69 10.68
CA GLY A 125 -4.14 -3.13 11.64
C GLY A 125 -2.93 -2.44 10.97
N ILE A 126 -3.12 -1.86 9.79
CA ILE A 126 -2.10 -1.14 9.06
C ILE A 126 -2.21 0.34 9.41
N HIS A 127 -1.13 0.89 9.95
CA HIS A 127 -1.10 2.27 10.44
C HIS A 127 -0.35 3.24 9.55
N THR A 128 0.19 2.77 8.42
CA THR A 128 1.04 3.57 7.53
C THR A 128 0.59 3.41 6.08
N MET A 129 0.44 4.52 5.38
CA MET A 129 0.04 4.57 3.97
C MET A 129 0.98 5.47 3.18
N ILE A 130 1.36 5.07 1.97
CA ILE A 130 2.04 5.92 1.01
C ILE A 130 1.03 6.35 -0.06
N THR A 131 0.78 7.65 -0.12
CA THR A 131 -0.11 8.28 -1.10
C THR A 131 0.28 9.73 -1.32
N PRO A 132 0.12 10.28 -2.53
CA PRO A 132 0.26 11.73 -2.77
C PRO A 132 -0.97 12.52 -2.29
N ASP A 133 -2.05 11.86 -1.89
CA ASP A 133 -3.29 12.52 -1.46
C ASP A 133 -3.18 13.04 -0.03
N LYS A 134 -3.06 14.38 0.08
CA LYS A 134 -3.02 15.09 1.37
C LYS A 134 -4.36 15.07 2.10
N GLY A 135 -5.46 14.76 1.42
CA GLY A 135 -6.79 14.64 2.03
C GLY A 135 -6.81 13.49 3.05
N LEU A 136 -6.25 12.35 2.68
CA LEU A 136 -6.14 11.17 3.53
C LEU A 136 -5.34 11.41 4.81
N ALA A 137 -4.31 12.27 4.76
CA ALA A 137 -3.53 12.63 5.95
C ALA A 137 -4.37 13.34 7.02
N ARG A 138 -5.42 14.07 6.62
CA ARG A 138 -6.28 14.81 7.57
C ARG A 138 -7.22 13.93 8.37
N THR A 139 -7.39 12.67 7.99
CA THR A 139 -8.28 11.75 8.71
C THR A 139 -7.76 11.39 10.10
N GLY A 140 -6.45 11.34 10.27
CA GLY A 140 -5.80 10.87 11.51
C GLY A 140 -5.93 9.36 11.76
N GLU A 141 -6.59 8.60 10.86
CA GLU A 141 -6.79 7.15 10.99
C GLU A 141 -5.52 6.36 10.64
N VAL A 142 -4.71 6.88 9.72
CA VAL A 142 -3.41 6.32 9.30
C VAL A 142 -2.37 7.43 9.18
N SER A 143 -1.10 7.08 9.38
CA SER A 143 0.04 7.96 9.08
C SER A 143 0.30 7.95 7.58
N VAL A 144 0.19 9.11 6.95
CA VAL A 144 0.35 9.25 5.49
C VAL A 144 1.72 9.82 5.16
N PHE A 145 2.41 9.18 4.22
CA PHE A 145 3.70 9.59 3.69
C PHE A 145 3.59 9.92 2.20
N ALA A 146 4.05 11.11 1.81
CA ALA A 146 4.09 11.49 0.42
C ALA A 146 5.21 10.74 -0.33
N PRO A 147 5.01 10.31 -1.59
CA PRO A 147 6.02 9.55 -2.33
C PRO A 147 7.33 10.30 -2.57
N ASP A 148 7.29 11.64 -2.61
CA ASP A 148 8.44 12.53 -2.82
C ASP A 148 9.14 12.96 -1.53
N ASP A 149 8.61 12.62 -0.37
CA ASP A 149 9.29 12.78 0.92
C ASP A 149 10.36 11.67 1.10
N ARG A 150 11.54 11.93 0.56
CA ARG A 150 12.64 10.95 0.53
C ARG A 150 13.10 10.52 1.92
N GLU A 151 13.10 11.43 2.87
CA GLU A 151 13.54 11.15 4.24
C GLU A 151 12.54 10.23 4.94
N ALA A 152 11.26 10.57 4.87
CA ALA A 152 10.19 9.75 5.42
C ALA A 152 10.14 8.36 4.77
N ILE A 153 10.21 8.27 3.44
CA ILE A 153 10.23 6.98 2.71
C ILE A 153 11.46 6.15 3.11
N SER A 154 12.65 6.77 3.22
CA SER A 154 13.86 6.05 3.64
C SER A 154 13.75 5.47 5.04
N SER A 155 13.00 6.09 5.93
CA SER A 155 12.76 5.58 7.29
C SER A 155 11.91 4.31 7.32
N LEU A 156 11.09 4.09 6.29
CA LEU A 156 10.24 2.90 6.13
C LEU A 156 10.98 1.71 5.51
N VAL A 157 12.08 1.96 4.79
CA VAL A 157 12.86 0.93 4.11
C VAL A 157 13.77 0.21 5.10
N ARG A 158 13.80 -1.12 5.04
CA ARG A 158 14.71 -1.92 5.87
C ARG A 158 16.16 -1.62 5.53
N ARG A 159 16.96 -1.32 6.55
CA ARG A 159 18.41 -1.33 6.38
C ARG A 159 18.85 -2.77 6.11
N PRO A 160 19.70 -3.03 5.09
CA PRO A 160 20.29 -4.34 4.93
C PRO A 160 21.01 -4.69 6.23
N SER A 161 20.69 -5.86 6.81
CA SER A 161 21.44 -6.39 7.94
C SER A 161 22.91 -6.47 7.51
N GLN A 162 23.79 -5.73 8.17
CA GLN A 162 25.21 -5.91 7.98
C GLN A 162 25.54 -7.33 8.46
N GLY A 163 25.63 -8.25 7.49
CA GLY A 163 26.06 -9.62 7.74
C GLY A 163 27.40 -9.57 8.47
N GLY A 164 27.39 -10.07 9.70
CA GLY A 164 28.60 -10.21 10.49
C GLY A 164 29.66 -10.92 9.66
N ARG A 165 30.72 -10.22 9.33
CA ARG A 165 31.97 -10.83 8.90
C ARG A 165 32.51 -11.56 10.13
N GLY A 166 32.11 -12.83 10.28
CA GLY A 166 32.84 -13.77 11.10
C GLY A 166 34.21 -13.95 10.45
N GLY A 167 35.23 -13.36 11.06
CA GLY A 167 36.61 -13.58 10.65
C GLY A 167 37.00 -15.03 10.84
N PRO A 168 37.94 -15.55 10.05
CA PRO A 168 38.53 -16.86 10.30
C PRO A 168 39.45 -16.75 11.50
N ASP A 169 39.07 -17.39 12.57
CA ASP A 169 40.03 -17.70 13.64
C ASP A 169 40.82 -18.95 13.30
N ARG A 170 42.07 -18.87 13.56
CA ARG A 170 43.23 -19.70 13.25
C ARG A 170 43.13 -21.16 13.70
#